data_79da1c7754df024b42506829a65802ba
#
_entry.id   79da1c7754df024b42506829a65802ba
#
_cell.length_a   1.000
_cell.length_b   1.000
_cell.length_c   1.000
_cell.angle_alpha   90.00
_cell.angle_beta   90.00
_cell.angle_gamma   90.00
#
_symmetry.space_group_name_H-M   'P 1'
#
loop_
_entity.id
_entity.type
_entity.pdbx_description
1 polymer ?
#
loop_
_entity_poly.entity_id
_entity_poly.type
_entity_poly.pdbx_seq_one_letter_code
_entity_poly.pdbx_strand_id
1 'polypeptide(L)'
;MPRTMLTDKLWSKLLPILSENNIYDKPTLRMTVEGILYRLRTGSPWRDLPPEFGDWNTVYKRFNDWSSKLKLISIFRDLAQDPDFEWKMIDGSIVKAHQHATGARKFEEKAIGKSVAGNTSKIHMVVDSHGNPFDFEITEGQVHDIKMATELIERTPDSAYTIADKGYDGEYLRWVIEEMDSIAVIPRKNNSKIGNDDLNKFIYKQRHLVENVFARLKHFRSIATIYDKLKRNFEGMLSLACAFIWLKL
;
A
#
# COMPACT_ATOMS: atom_id res chain seq x y z
N MET A 1 16.24 -19.80 16.36
CA MET A 1 15.03 -18.95 16.40
C MET A 1 14.94 -18.13 15.12
N PRO A 2 13.79 -18.07 14.46
CA PRO A 2 13.61 -17.19 13.31
C PRO A 2 13.72 -15.71 13.74
N ARG A 3 14.24 -14.87 12.85
CA ARG A 3 14.41 -13.43 13.13
C ARG A 3 13.04 -12.76 13.28
N THR A 4 12.78 -12.16 14.45
CA THR A 4 11.62 -11.28 14.69
C THR A 4 11.83 -9.88 14.09
N MET A 5 10.73 -9.15 13.88
CA MET A 5 10.72 -7.81 13.30
C MET A 5 10.37 -6.72 14.32
N LEU A 6 9.70 -7.08 15.42
CA LEU A 6 9.25 -6.15 16.45
C LEU A 6 10.22 -6.17 17.63
N THR A 7 10.92 -5.07 17.84
CA THR A 7 11.60 -4.81 19.13
C THR A 7 10.54 -4.54 20.20
N ASP A 8 10.92 -4.57 21.48
CA ASP A 8 9.99 -4.25 22.58
C ASP A 8 9.43 -2.83 22.44
N LYS A 9 10.25 -1.88 21.97
CA LYS A 9 9.83 -0.50 21.69
C LYS A 9 8.76 -0.46 20.59
N LEU A 10 8.92 -1.20 19.49
CA LEU A 10 7.93 -1.23 18.41
C LEU A 10 6.66 -1.97 18.86
N TRP A 11 6.81 -3.03 19.66
CA TRP A 11 5.67 -3.75 20.22
C TRP A 11 4.84 -2.87 21.16
N SER A 12 5.48 -2.11 22.06
CA SER A 12 4.78 -1.20 22.97
C SER A 12 4.04 -0.06 22.25
N LYS A 13 4.53 0.40 21.09
CA LYS A 13 3.81 1.35 20.23
C LYS A 13 2.62 0.69 19.51
N LEU A 14 2.77 -0.56 19.06
CA LEU A 14 1.75 -1.24 18.26
C LEU A 14 0.59 -1.79 19.11
N LEU A 15 0.86 -2.28 20.32
CA LEU A 15 -0.11 -2.97 21.16
C LEU A 15 -1.37 -2.15 21.48
N PRO A 16 -1.31 -0.86 21.84
CA PRO A 16 -2.50 -0.02 22.02
C PRO A 16 -3.36 0.04 20.76
N ILE A 17 -2.75 0.25 19.60
CA ILE A 17 -3.44 0.34 18.30
C ILE A 17 -4.14 -0.99 17.95
N LEU A 18 -3.49 -2.12 18.24
CA LEU A 18 -4.14 -3.43 18.09
C LEU A 18 -5.39 -3.53 18.97
N SER A 19 -5.31 -3.05 20.21
CA SER A 19 -6.44 -3.07 21.17
C SER A 19 -7.60 -2.19 20.72
N GLU A 20 -7.33 -1.01 20.22
CA GLU A 20 -8.33 -0.09 19.64
C GLU A 20 -9.04 -0.71 18.43
N ASN A 21 -8.33 -1.55 17.67
CA ASN A 21 -8.88 -2.31 16.56
C ASN A 21 -9.52 -3.67 16.99
N ASN A 22 -9.86 -3.82 18.27
CA ASN A 22 -10.45 -5.03 18.83
C ASN A 22 -9.60 -6.30 18.58
N ILE A 23 -8.29 -6.16 18.68
CA ILE A 23 -7.33 -7.25 18.70
C ILE A 23 -6.73 -7.28 20.11
N TYR A 24 -7.37 -8.05 20.98
CA TYR A 24 -7.05 -8.09 22.41
C TYR A 24 -5.72 -8.78 22.70
N ASP A 25 -5.01 -8.25 23.69
CA ASP A 25 -3.75 -8.82 24.14
C ASP A 25 -3.98 -10.21 24.77
N LYS A 26 -3.35 -11.19 24.17
CA LYS A 26 -3.30 -12.59 24.65
C LYS A 26 -1.83 -13.00 24.67
N PRO A 27 -1.43 -13.95 25.53
CA PRO A 27 -0.03 -14.37 25.64
C PRO A 27 0.64 -14.74 24.30
N THR A 28 -0.16 -15.19 23.32
CA THR A 28 0.34 -15.58 21.99
C THR A 28 0.25 -14.47 20.94
N LEU A 29 -0.30 -13.27 21.28
CA LEU A 29 -0.59 -12.24 20.27
C LEU A 29 0.67 -11.76 19.57
N ARG A 30 1.71 -11.40 20.34
CA ARG A 30 2.98 -10.91 19.76
C ARG A 30 3.57 -11.92 18.77
N MET A 31 3.62 -13.20 19.14
CA MET A 31 4.15 -14.24 18.26
C MET A 31 3.27 -14.46 17.03
N THR A 32 1.94 -14.30 17.16
CA THR A 32 1.03 -14.32 15.99
C THR A 32 1.36 -13.18 15.02
N VAL A 33 1.51 -11.95 15.52
CA VAL A 33 1.87 -10.78 14.70
C VAL A 33 3.24 -10.99 14.05
N GLU A 34 4.23 -11.45 14.80
CA GLU A 34 5.56 -11.78 14.28
C GLU A 34 5.51 -12.85 13.17
N GLY A 35 4.66 -13.85 13.31
CA GLY A 35 4.46 -14.88 12.29
C GLY A 35 3.87 -14.29 11.00
N ILE A 36 2.92 -13.37 11.10
CA ILE A 36 2.37 -12.66 9.95
C ILE A 36 3.44 -11.77 9.30
N LEU A 37 4.21 -11.04 10.09
CA LEU A 37 5.32 -10.20 9.60
C LEU A 37 6.45 -11.05 9.00
N TYR A 38 6.73 -12.23 9.55
CA TYR A 38 7.67 -13.19 8.96
C TYR A 38 7.23 -13.58 7.54
N ARG A 39 5.96 -13.95 7.38
CA ARG A 39 5.41 -14.26 6.05
C ARG A 39 5.46 -13.04 5.13
N LEU A 40 5.08 -11.85 5.60
CA LEU A 40 5.18 -10.61 4.83
C LEU A 40 6.59 -10.42 4.28
N ARG A 41 7.60 -10.56 5.12
CA ARG A 41 9.01 -10.39 4.76
C ARG A 41 9.52 -11.46 3.79
N THR A 42 9.20 -12.74 4.05
CA THR A 42 9.81 -13.87 3.35
C THR A 42 9.02 -14.35 2.14
N GLY A 43 7.70 -14.06 2.08
CA GLY A 43 6.81 -14.58 1.06
C GLY A 43 6.59 -16.11 1.15
N SER A 44 7.01 -16.76 2.25
CA SER A 44 6.89 -18.20 2.43
C SER A 44 5.42 -18.65 2.43
N PRO A 45 5.11 -19.88 2.01
CA PRO A 45 3.79 -20.46 2.23
C PRO A 45 3.41 -20.46 3.71
N TRP A 46 2.13 -20.31 4.04
CA TRP A 46 1.68 -20.35 5.43
C TRP A 46 2.07 -21.66 6.14
N ARG A 47 2.05 -22.77 5.43
CA ARG A 47 2.41 -24.10 5.98
C ARG A 47 3.87 -24.23 6.40
N ASP A 48 4.73 -23.37 5.86
CA ASP A 48 6.17 -23.35 6.16
C ASP A 48 6.50 -22.30 7.24
N LEU A 49 5.47 -21.81 7.95
CA LEU A 49 5.68 -20.89 9.05
C LEU A 49 6.43 -21.61 10.18
N PRO A 50 7.56 -21.07 10.68
CA PRO A 50 8.28 -21.64 11.80
C PRO A 50 7.39 -21.83 13.04
N PRO A 51 7.46 -23.01 13.73
CA PRO A 51 6.59 -23.36 14.85
C PRO A 51 6.73 -22.41 16.04
N GLU A 52 7.84 -21.68 16.15
CA GLU A 52 8.06 -20.66 17.18
C GLU A 52 7.02 -19.53 17.13
N PHE A 53 6.41 -19.27 15.98
CA PHE A 53 5.33 -18.30 15.83
C PHE A 53 3.95 -18.86 16.16
N GLY A 54 3.89 -20.16 16.47
CA GLY A 54 2.67 -20.91 16.74
C GLY A 54 2.21 -21.75 15.54
N ASP A 55 1.10 -22.45 15.71
CA ASP A 55 0.51 -23.25 14.64
C ASP A 55 0.14 -22.37 13.43
N TRP A 56 0.66 -22.72 12.25
CA TRP A 56 0.50 -21.95 11.01
C TRP A 56 -0.96 -21.70 10.63
N ASN A 57 -1.85 -22.67 10.88
CA ASN A 57 -3.26 -22.55 10.53
C ASN A 57 -3.97 -21.55 11.46
N THR A 58 -3.57 -21.53 12.74
CA THR A 58 -4.07 -20.55 13.72
C THR A 58 -3.64 -19.13 13.36
N VAL A 59 -2.37 -18.94 12.98
CA VAL A 59 -1.83 -17.64 12.55
C VAL A 59 -2.53 -17.20 11.25
N TYR A 60 -2.67 -18.09 10.27
CA TYR A 60 -3.39 -17.82 9.02
C TYR A 60 -4.85 -17.44 9.24
N LYS A 61 -5.58 -18.18 10.10
CA LYS A 61 -6.98 -17.86 10.39
C LYS A 61 -7.14 -16.48 11.01
N ARG A 62 -6.24 -16.09 11.92
CA ARG A 62 -6.24 -14.74 12.51
C ARG A 62 -5.96 -13.66 11.44
N PHE A 63 -4.93 -13.85 10.62
CA PHE A 63 -4.64 -12.94 9.51
C PHE A 63 -5.85 -12.79 8.57
N ASN A 64 -6.46 -13.89 8.14
CA ASN A 64 -7.61 -13.87 7.24
C ASN A 64 -8.85 -13.22 7.89
N ASP A 65 -9.08 -13.45 9.19
CA ASP A 65 -10.15 -12.77 9.94
C ASP A 65 -9.89 -11.25 10.03
N TRP A 66 -8.68 -10.83 10.37
CA TRP A 66 -8.32 -9.42 10.47
C TRP A 66 -8.39 -8.71 9.10
N SER A 67 -7.98 -9.39 8.03
CA SER A 67 -8.12 -8.88 6.66
C SER A 67 -9.59 -8.74 6.26
N SER A 68 -10.42 -9.75 6.52
CA SER A 68 -11.84 -9.73 6.15
C SER A 68 -12.66 -8.69 6.94
N LYS A 69 -12.21 -8.32 8.13
CA LYS A 69 -12.81 -7.30 9.00
C LYS A 69 -12.16 -5.92 8.85
N LEU A 70 -11.30 -5.75 7.85
CA LEU A 70 -10.59 -4.50 7.54
C LEU A 70 -9.72 -3.97 8.70
N LYS A 71 -9.43 -4.79 9.71
CA LYS A 71 -8.64 -4.36 10.88
C LYS A 71 -7.22 -3.95 10.50
N LEU A 72 -6.61 -4.63 9.52
CA LEU A 72 -5.23 -4.35 9.11
C LEU A 72 -5.11 -2.99 8.41
N ILE A 73 -6.11 -2.60 7.62
CA ILE A 73 -6.13 -1.27 6.99
C ILE A 73 -6.44 -0.18 8.04
N SER A 74 -7.30 -0.47 9.03
CA SER A 74 -7.55 0.43 10.15
C SER A 74 -6.28 0.69 10.96
N ILE A 75 -5.53 -0.37 11.33
CA ILE A 75 -4.24 -0.26 12.03
C ILE A 75 -3.24 0.60 11.23
N PHE A 76 -3.20 0.43 9.91
CA PHE A 76 -2.36 1.27 9.05
C PHE A 76 -2.77 2.73 9.15
N ARG A 77 -4.07 3.04 9.04
CA ARG A 77 -4.61 4.40 9.12
C ARG A 77 -4.36 5.04 10.49
N ASP A 78 -4.51 4.26 11.56
CA ASP A 78 -4.25 4.73 12.92
C ASP A 78 -2.76 5.08 13.15
N LEU A 79 -1.85 4.41 12.46
CA LEU A 79 -0.42 4.73 12.49
C LEU A 79 -0.06 5.92 11.60
N ALA A 80 -0.83 6.17 10.54
CA ALA A 80 -0.59 7.23 9.55
C ALA A 80 -1.36 8.52 9.90
N GLN A 81 -1.53 8.86 11.19
CA GLN A 81 -2.35 10.00 11.62
C GLN A 81 -1.65 11.36 11.59
N ASP A 82 -0.33 11.39 11.47
CA ASP A 82 0.45 12.65 11.44
C ASP A 82 1.30 12.75 10.16
N PRO A 83 0.65 12.75 8.98
CA PRO A 83 1.33 12.92 7.71
C PRO A 83 1.66 14.38 7.45
N ASP A 84 2.80 14.66 6.83
CA ASP A 84 3.11 15.99 6.33
C ASP A 84 2.59 16.14 4.90
N PHE A 85 1.54 16.93 4.71
CA PHE A 85 0.94 17.25 3.41
C PHE A 85 1.27 18.67 2.91
N GLU A 86 2.49 19.17 3.11
CA GLU A 86 2.95 20.32 2.33
C GLU A 86 2.78 20.04 0.82
N TRP A 87 3.13 18.82 0.40
CA TRP A 87 2.74 18.25 -0.88
C TRP A 87 2.38 16.76 -0.77
N LYS A 88 1.59 16.27 -1.72
CA LYS A 88 1.30 14.84 -1.87
C LYS A 88 1.77 14.33 -3.22
N MET A 89 2.18 13.09 -3.25
CA MET A 89 2.61 12.42 -4.48
C MET A 89 1.77 11.18 -4.71
N ILE A 90 1.33 10.98 -5.97
CA ILE A 90 0.60 9.80 -6.39
C ILE A 90 1.35 9.09 -7.51
N ASP A 91 1.43 7.77 -7.43
CA ASP A 91 1.99 6.94 -8.49
C ASP A 91 1.39 5.53 -8.44
N GLY A 92 1.56 4.76 -9.53
CA GLY A 92 1.11 3.40 -9.67
C GLY A 92 2.26 2.43 -9.91
N SER A 93 2.26 1.30 -9.19
CA SER A 93 3.27 0.25 -9.40
C SER A 93 2.63 -1.09 -9.70
N ILE A 94 3.09 -1.74 -10.78
CA ILE A 94 2.65 -3.08 -11.17
C ILE A 94 3.36 -4.11 -10.31
N VAL A 95 2.57 -5.11 -9.86
CA VAL A 95 3.07 -6.28 -9.14
C VAL A 95 2.62 -7.54 -9.88
N LYS A 96 3.55 -8.46 -10.14
CA LYS A 96 3.27 -9.74 -10.78
C LYS A 96 2.54 -10.67 -9.81
N ALA A 97 1.51 -11.35 -10.32
CA ALA A 97 0.82 -12.40 -9.57
C ALA A 97 1.41 -13.76 -9.95
N HIS A 98 1.76 -14.54 -8.93
CA HIS A 98 2.18 -15.92 -9.13
C HIS A 98 0.98 -16.75 -9.64
N GLN A 99 1.24 -17.80 -10.43
CA GLN A 99 0.18 -18.66 -10.99
C GLN A 99 -0.78 -19.22 -9.93
N HIS A 100 -0.31 -19.49 -8.71
CA HIS A 100 -1.14 -19.95 -7.60
C HIS A 100 -2.13 -18.90 -7.07
N ALA A 101 -1.91 -17.62 -7.33
CA ALA A 101 -2.81 -16.54 -6.94
C ALA A 101 -4.05 -16.43 -7.85
N THR A 102 -4.03 -17.03 -9.05
CA THR A 102 -5.12 -16.89 -10.04
C THR A 102 -6.30 -17.84 -9.82
N GLY A 103 -6.22 -18.75 -8.86
CA GLY A 103 -7.21 -19.82 -8.60
C GLY A 103 -8.35 -19.46 -7.65
N ALA A 104 -8.69 -18.19 -7.44
CA ALA A 104 -9.84 -17.80 -6.62
C ALA A 104 -11.18 -18.15 -7.27
N ARG A 105 -12.21 -18.43 -6.43
CA ARG A 105 -13.57 -18.74 -6.91
C ARG A 105 -14.20 -17.56 -7.65
N LYS A 106 -15.13 -17.82 -8.58
CA LYS A 106 -15.76 -16.81 -9.45
C LYS A 106 -16.43 -15.62 -8.72
N PHE A 107 -16.83 -15.80 -7.46
CA PHE A 107 -17.58 -14.82 -6.66
C PHE A 107 -16.70 -14.01 -5.69
N GLU A 108 -15.40 -14.24 -5.68
CA GLU A 108 -14.48 -13.52 -4.79
C GLU A 108 -13.83 -12.38 -5.56
N GLU A 109 -13.73 -11.20 -4.92
CA GLU A 109 -13.06 -10.04 -5.51
C GLU A 109 -11.60 -10.36 -5.87
N LYS A 110 -11.31 -10.21 -7.15
CA LYS A 110 -9.99 -10.39 -7.73
C LYS A 110 -9.47 -9.03 -8.16
N ALA A 111 -8.27 -8.71 -7.75
CA ALA A 111 -7.56 -7.55 -8.30
C ALA A 111 -6.44 -7.99 -9.26
N ILE A 112 -6.53 -9.21 -9.81
CA ILE A 112 -5.56 -9.76 -10.76
C ILE A 112 -6.17 -9.75 -12.15
N GLY A 113 -5.58 -8.97 -13.04
CA GLY A 113 -5.94 -8.88 -14.44
C GLY A 113 -4.79 -9.27 -15.37
N LYS A 114 -5.05 -9.33 -16.67
CA LYS A 114 -4.05 -9.59 -17.70
C LYS A 114 -3.49 -8.27 -18.22
N SER A 115 -2.20 -8.06 -18.04
CA SER A 115 -1.43 -6.98 -18.65
C SER A 115 -0.41 -7.54 -19.66
N VAL A 116 0.35 -6.68 -20.31
CA VAL A 116 1.48 -7.08 -21.17
C VAL A 116 2.50 -7.93 -20.39
N ALA A 117 2.64 -7.72 -19.08
CA ALA A 117 3.53 -8.47 -18.21
C ALA A 117 2.92 -9.80 -17.67
N GLY A 118 1.76 -10.22 -18.18
CA GLY A 118 1.01 -11.40 -17.73
C GLY A 118 -0.02 -11.07 -16.65
N ASN A 119 -0.24 -12.01 -15.70
CA ASN A 119 -1.16 -11.79 -14.58
C ASN A 119 -0.55 -10.82 -13.58
N THR A 120 -1.19 -9.66 -13.41
CA THR A 120 -0.68 -8.56 -12.57
C THR A 120 -1.80 -7.86 -11.83
N SER A 121 -1.43 -7.25 -10.71
CA SER A 121 -2.21 -6.19 -10.06
C SER A 121 -1.42 -4.90 -10.12
N LYS A 122 -2.10 -3.78 -9.93
CA LYS A 122 -1.49 -2.46 -9.79
C LYS A 122 -1.83 -1.89 -8.41
N ILE A 123 -0.82 -1.40 -7.72
CA ILE A 123 -0.95 -0.65 -6.48
C ILE A 123 -0.87 0.82 -6.86
N HIS A 124 -1.95 1.56 -6.65
CA HIS A 124 -1.96 3.02 -6.70
C HIS A 124 -1.77 3.52 -5.29
N MET A 125 -0.89 4.49 -5.07
CA MET A 125 -0.53 4.94 -3.73
C MET A 125 -0.35 6.45 -3.67
N VAL A 126 -0.85 7.03 -2.60
CA VAL A 126 -0.55 8.40 -2.20
C VAL A 126 0.44 8.36 -1.06
N VAL A 127 1.45 9.21 -1.14
CA VAL A 127 2.44 9.42 -0.08
C VAL A 127 2.48 10.88 0.34
N ASP A 128 2.91 11.13 1.58
CA ASP A 128 3.14 12.45 2.14
C ASP A 128 4.43 13.09 1.61
N SER A 129 4.75 14.30 2.08
CA SER A 129 5.95 15.07 1.69
C SER A 129 7.27 14.37 2.01
N HIS A 130 7.26 13.45 2.96
CA HIS A 130 8.43 12.64 3.33
C HIS A 130 8.50 11.29 2.60
N GLY A 131 7.52 11.00 1.74
CA GLY A 131 7.41 9.71 1.04
C GLY A 131 6.93 8.58 1.94
N ASN A 132 6.13 8.87 2.97
CA ASN A 132 5.48 7.83 3.76
C ASN A 132 4.13 7.47 3.14
N PRO A 133 3.76 6.17 3.07
CA PRO A 133 2.50 5.75 2.49
C PRO A 133 1.33 6.26 3.34
N PHE A 134 0.32 6.88 2.70
CA PHE A 134 -0.84 7.40 3.38
C PHE A 134 -2.13 6.65 3.01
N ASP A 135 -2.39 6.48 1.71
CA ASP A 135 -3.52 5.70 1.23
C ASP A 135 -3.15 4.94 -0.04
N PHE A 136 -3.89 3.88 -0.33
CA PHE A 136 -3.66 3.08 -1.52
C PHE A 136 -4.95 2.43 -2.03
N GLU A 137 -4.94 2.06 -3.32
CA GLU A 137 -5.95 1.22 -3.95
C GLU A 137 -5.28 0.13 -4.78
N ILE A 138 -5.88 -1.06 -4.82
CA ILE A 138 -5.40 -2.19 -5.62
C ILE A 138 -6.39 -2.47 -6.73
N THR A 139 -5.90 -2.41 -7.96
CA THR A 139 -6.68 -2.71 -9.16
C THR A 139 -6.06 -3.83 -9.98
N GLU A 140 -6.79 -4.28 -10.98
CA GLU A 140 -6.21 -5.11 -12.04
C GLU A 140 -5.11 -4.36 -12.78
N GLY A 141 -4.05 -5.07 -13.18
CA GLY A 141 -2.83 -4.46 -13.73
C GLY A 141 -3.00 -3.66 -15.02
N GLN A 142 -4.07 -3.88 -15.78
CA GLN A 142 -4.38 -3.13 -17.01
C GLN A 142 -5.16 -1.82 -16.76
N VAL A 143 -5.62 -1.56 -15.53
CA VAL A 143 -6.35 -0.33 -15.21
C VAL A 143 -5.43 0.87 -15.38
N HIS A 144 -5.91 1.91 -16.06
CA HIS A 144 -5.17 3.16 -16.25
C HIS A 144 -5.06 3.94 -14.95
N ASP A 145 -3.88 4.49 -14.66
CA ASP A 145 -3.55 5.17 -13.41
C ASP A 145 -4.51 6.32 -13.09
N ILE A 146 -4.87 7.12 -14.09
CA ILE A 146 -5.74 8.29 -13.94
C ILE A 146 -7.14 7.94 -13.42
N LYS A 147 -7.63 6.70 -13.63
CA LYS A 147 -8.98 6.31 -13.18
C LYS A 147 -9.09 6.26 -11.65
N MET A 148 -8.01 5.86 -10.97
CA MET A 148 -7.99 5.73 -9.51
C MET A 148 -7.46 6.98 -8.83
N ALA A 149 -6.79 7.87 -9.60
CA ALA A 149 -6.16 9.06 -9.06
C ALA A 149 -7.15 10.01 -8.40
N THR A 150 -8.27 10.29 -9.06
CA THR A 150 -9.31 11.19 -8.54
C THR A 150 -9.81 10.72 -7.18
N GLU A 151 -10.25 9.45 -7.09
CA GLU A 151 -10.77 8.87 -5.86
C GLU A 151 -9.74 8.88 -4.72
N LEU A 152 -8.47 8.56 -5.03
CA LEU A 152 -7.40 8.57 -4.04
C LEU A 152 -7.08 9.99 -3.57
N ILE A 153 -7.08 10.98 -4.48
CA ILE A 153 -6.79 12.37 -4.15
C ILE A 153 -7.90 12.95 -3.28
N GLU A 154 -9.16 12.70 -3.60
CA GLU A 154 -10.33 13.16 -2.84
C GLU A 154 -10.40 12.56 -1.42
N ARG A 155 -9.86 11.35 -1.22
CA ARG A 155 -9.81 10.70 0.10
C ARG A 155 -8.66 11.18 0.99
N THR A 156 -7.73 11.95 0.43
CA THR A 156 -6.55 12.42 1.17
C THR A 156 -6.69 13.88 1.60
N PRO A 157 -6.08 14.28 2.73
CA PRO A 157 -6.08 15.68 3.16
C PRO A 157 -5.58 16.63 2.08
N ASP A 158 -5.95 17.91 2.20
CA ASP A 158 -5.48 18.96 1.31
C ASP A 158 -3.97 19.11 1.35
N SER A 159 -3.39 19.61 0.28
CA SER A 159 -1.95 19.85 0.15
C SER A 159 -1.70 21.03 -0.78
N ALA A 160 -0.62 21.79 -0.59
CA ALA A 160 -0.29 22.89 -1.49
C ALA A 160 0.02 22.41 -2.92
N TYR A 161 0.59 21.22 -3.05
CA TYR A 161 0.95 20.64 -4.35
C TYR A 161 0.55 19.17 -4.44
N THR A 162 0.02 18.77 -5.60
CA THR A 162 -0.22 17.37 -5.95
C THR A 162 0.68 16.98 -7.12
N ILE A 163 1.58 16.03 -6.87
CA ILE A 163 2.63 15.62 -7.81
C ILE A 163 2.29 14.26 -8.40
N ALA A 164 2.31 14.13 -9.72
CA ALA A 164 2.17 12.83 -10.40
C ALA A 164 2.98 12.80 -11.70
N ASP A 165 3.12 11.62 -12.29
CA ASP A 165 3.80 11.49 -13.58
C ASP A 165 2.89 11.92 -14.76
N LYS A 166 3.46 11.96 -15.97
CA LYS A 166 2.72 12.31 -17.19
C LYS A 166 1.61 11.32 -17.56
N GLY A 167 1.58 10.14 -16.97
CA GLY A 167 0.50 9.16 -17.14
C GLY A 167 -0.83 9.65 -16.56
N TYR A 168 -0.73 10.52 -15.56
CA TYR A 168 -1.85 11.19 -14.89
C TYR A 168 -2.29 12.48 -15.57
N ASP A 169 -1.66 12.89 -16.70
CA ASP A 169 -2.04 14.11 -17.42
C ASP A 169 -3.45 14.01 -18.02
N GLY A 170 -4.38 14.75 -17.42
CA GLY A 170 -5.77 14.84 -17.83
C GLY A 170 -6.43 16.07 -17.23
N GLU A 171 -7.16 16.85 -18.04
CA GLU A 171 -7.77 18.13 -17.63
C GLU A 171 -8.74 17.94 -16.45
N TYR A 172 -9.50 16.83 -16.44
CA TYR A 172 -10.41 16.54 -15.34
C TYR A 172 -9.68 16.36 -14.00
N LEU A 173 -8.55 15.62 -14.01
CA LEU A 173 -7.78 15.41 -12.78
C LEU A 173 -7.15 16.71 -12.28
N ARG A 174 -6.66 17.58 -13.22
CA ARG A 174 -6.13 18.91 -12.85
C ARG A 174 -7.22 19.77 -12.23
N TRP A 175 -8.41 19.78 -12.81
CA TRP A 175 -9.55 20.48 -12.25
C TRP A 175 -9.92 19.98 -10.84
N VAL A 176 -9.97 18.66 -10.61
CA VAL A 176 -10.21 18.11 -9.26
C VAL A 176 -9.14 18.56 -8.26
N ILE A 177 -7.87 18.55 -8.66
CA ILE A 177 -6.76 19.01 -7.81
C ILE A 177 -6.92 20.51 -7.48
N GLU A 178 -7.28 21.32 -8.46
CA GLU A 178 -7.51 22.78 -8.29
C GLU A 178 -8.72 23.06 -7.39
N GLU A 179 -9.82 22.32 -7.49
CA GLU A 179 -10.98 22.43 -6.60
C GLU A 179 -10.65 22.09 -5.13
N MET A 180 -9.55 21.38 -4.88
CA MET A 180 -9.01 21.11 -3.54
C MET A 180 -7.95 22.15 -3.11
N ASP A 181 -7.93 23.33 -3.71
CA ASP A 181 -6.94 24.39 -3.45
C ASP A 181 -5.48 23.92 -3.57
N SER A 182 -5.20 22.91 -4.43
CA SER A 182 -3.89 22.31 -4.66
C SER A 182 -3.37 22.65 -6.06
N ILE A 183 -2.07 22.83 -6.21
CA ILE A 183 -1.43 23.05 -7.51
C ILE A 183 -1.02 21.71 -8.11
N ALA A 184 -1.52 21.41 -9.31
CA ALA A 184 -1.18 20.20 -10.05
C ALA A 184 0.23 20.29 -10.66
N VAL A 185 1.18 19.51 -10.13
CA VAL A 185 2.55 19.40 -10.65
C VAL A 185 2.68 18.09 -11.45
N ILE A 186 2.04 18.08 -12.62
CA ILE A 186 1.95 16.93 -13.53
C ILE A 186 2.46 17.36 -14.90
N PRO A 187 3.51 16.73 -15.46
CA PRO A 187 3.96 17.04 -16.80
C PRO A 187 2.89 16.76 -17.84
N ARG A 188 2.77 17.61 -18.82
CA ARG A 188 1.87 17.39 -19.95
C ARG A 188 2.44 16.34 -20.90
N LYS A 189 1.56 15.57 -21.54
CA LYS A 189 1.92 14.58 -22.56
C LYS A 189 2.56 15.24 -23.76
N ASN A 190 3.41 14.51 -24.47
CA ASN A 190 4.15 15.02 -25.63
C ASN A 190 3.25 15.52 -26.79
N ASN A 191 2.01 15.05 -26.86
CA ASN A 191 1.00 15.47 -27.84
C ASN A 191 0.10 16.62 -27.35
N SER A 192 0.36 17.14 -26.16
CA SER A 192 -0.37 18.29 -25.63
C SER A 192 -0.02 19.54 -26.44
N LYS A 193 -1.02 20.38 -26.70
CA LYS A 193 -0.84 21.72 -27.33
C LYS A 193 -0.31 22.74 -26.32
N ILE A 194 -0.44 22.46 -25.03
CA ILE A 194 0.07 23.29 -23.94
C ILE A 194 1.42 22.67 -23.52
N GLY A 195 2.48 23.51 -23.53
CA GLY A 195 3.81 23.07 -23.11
C GLY A 195 3.93 22.78 -21.63
N ASN A 196 5.17 22.58 -21.15
CA ASN A 196 5.51 22.37 -19.74
C ASN A 196 6.31 23.55 -19.16
N ASP A 197 6.12 24.75 -19.70
CA ASP A 197 6.89 25.95 -19.29
C ASP A 197 6.50 26.41 -17.88
N ASP A 198 5.26 26.12 -17.47
CA ASP A 198 4.68 26.36 -16.14
C ASP A 198 4.97 25.27 -15.10
N LEU A 199 5.56 24.13 -15.53
CA LEU A 199 5.85 23.02 -14.63
C LEU A 199 6.92 23.41 -13.60
N ASN A 200 6.56 23.36 -12.31
CA ASN A 200 7.53 23.54 -11.23
C ASN A 200 8.48 22.33 -11.15
N LYS A 201 9.63 22.45 -11.84
CA LYS A 201 10.64 21.40 -11.93
C LYS A 201 11.29 21.06 -10.58
N PHE A 202 11.32 22.01 -9.64
CA PHE A 202 11.88 21.79 -8.31
C PHE A 202 10.97 20.86 -7.50
N ILE A 203 9.67 21.17 -7.46
CA ILE A 203 8.66 20.34 -6.80
C ILE A 203 8.54 18.99 -7.51
N TYR A 204 8.51 18.97 -8.87
CA TYR A 204 8.39 17.72 -9.63
C TYR A 204 9.52 16.72 -9.34
N LYS A 205 10.73 17.17 -9.03
CA LYS A 205 11.85 16.31 -8.65
C LYS A 205 11.55 15.47 -7.40
N GLN A 206 10.67 15.92 -6.51
CA GLN A 206 10.31 15.18 -5.30
C GLN A 206 9.52 13.90 -5.61
N ARG A 207 9.04 13.72 -6.83
CA ARG A 207 8.33 12.49 -7.26
C ARG A 207 9.12 11.20 -6.99
N HIS A 208 10.46 11.26 -6.94
CA HIS A 208 11.28 10.11 -6.59
C HIS A 208 10.93 9.50 -5.21
N LEU A 209 10.30 10.27 -4.30
CA LEU A 209 9.92 9.77 -2.97
C LEU A 209 8.83 8.69 -3.05
N VAL A 210 7.85 8.82 -3.96
CA VAL A 210 6.86 7.75 -4.16
C VAL A 210 7.47 6.53 -4.83
N GLU A 211 8.48 6.69 -5.69
CA GLU A 211 9.24 5.55 -6.23
C GLU A 211 10.02 4.83 -5.12
N ASN A 212 10.63 5.60 -4.20
CA ASN A 212 11.35 5.05 -3.07
C ASN A 212 10.45 4.23 -2.13
N VAL A 213 9.19 4.66 -1.90
CA VAL A 213 8.28 3.86 -1.07
C VAL A 213 7.93 2.54 -1.74
N PHE A 214 7.71 2.52 -3.06
CA PHE A 214 7.51 1.26 -3.78
C PHE A 214 8.74 0.35 -3.70
N ALA A 215 9.95 0.89 -3.79
CA ALA A 215 11.18 0.12 -3.59
C ALA A 215 11.22 -0.47 -2.17
N ARG A 216 10.94 0.34 -1.12
CA ARG A 216 10.85 -0.13 0.28
C ARG A 216 9.80 -1.23 0.46
N LEU A 217 8.61 -1.06 -0.12
CA LEU A 217 7.54 -2.06 -0.05
C LEU A 217 7.91 -3.38 -0.75
N LYS A 218 8.60 -3.32 -1.88
CA LYS A 218 9.05 -4.51 -2.61
C LYS A 218 10.19 -5.28 -1.92
N HIS A 219 10.82 -4.74 -0.88
CA HIS A 219 11.69 -5.53 0.01
C HIS A 219 10.90 -6.61 0.78
N PHE A 220 9.60 -6.40 0.98
CA PHE A 220 8.70 -7.44 1.48
C PHE A 220 8.33 -8.38 0.34
N ARG A 221 8.78 -9.63 0.37
CA ARG A 221 8.57 -10.59 -0.72
C ARG A 221 7.10 -10.87 -1.00
N SER A 222 6.23 -10.81 0.02
CA SER A 222 4.78 -10.92 -0.18
C SER A 222 4.18 -9.76 -0.97
N ILE A 223 4.86 -8.59 -1.01
CA ILE A 223 4.43 -7.45 -1.82
C ILE A 223 5.10 -7.48 -3.20
N ALA A 224 6.35 -7.92 -3.29
CA ALA A 224 7.08 -8.01 -4.56
C ALA A 224 6.44 -9.00 -5.55
N THR A 225 5.77 -10.04 -5.03
CA THR A 225 5.03 -11.03 -5.83
C THR A 225 3.77 -11.45 -5.09
N ILE A 226 2.62 -11.39 -5.76
CA ILE A 226 1.33 -11.74 -5.17
C ILE A 226 1.16 -13.25 -5.17
N TYR A 227 1.02 -13.85 -3.98
CA TYR A 227 0.66 -15.25 -3.77
C TYR A 227 -0.76 -15.41 -3.22
N ASP A 228 -1.33 -14.33 -2.71
CA ASP A 228 -2.66 -14.33 -2.11
C ASP A 228 -3.73 -14.36 -3.21
N LYS A 229 -4.72 -15.26 -3.04
CA LYS A 229 -5.81 -15.45 -4.02
C LYS A 229 -6.89 -14.38 -3.92
N LEU A 230 -7.03 -13.78 -2.74
CA LEU A 230 -8.09 -12.83 -2.43
C LEU A 230 -7.51 -11.41 -2.37
N LYS A 231 -8.18 -10.44 -3.00
CA LYS A 231 -7.81 -9.02 -2.96
C LYS A 231 -7.60 -8.57 -1.52
N ARG A 232 -8.58 -8.83 -0.62
CA ARG A 232 -8.53 -8.43 0.79
C ARG A 232 -7.29 -8.94 1.55
N ASN A 233 -6.78 -10.12 1.19
CA ASN A 233 -5.58 -10.66 1.84
C ASN A 233 -4.32 -9.97 1.35
N PHE A 234 -4.24 -9.64 0.07
CA PHE A 234 -3.15 -8.84 -0.46
C PHE A 234 -3.19 -7.40 0.08
N GLU A 235 -4.39 -6.79 0.19
CA GLU A 235 -4.60 -5.50 0.86
C GLU A 235 -4.15 -5.54 2.32
N GLY A 236 -4.48 -6.61 3.05
CA GLY A 236 -4.03 -6.81 4.43
C GLY A 236 -2.51 -6.89 4.54
N MET A 237 -1.83 -7.60 3.61
CA MET A 237 -0.36 -7.63 3.57
C MET A 237 0.24 -6.27 3.24
N LEU A 238 -0.33 -5.54 2.29
CA LEU A 238 0.13 -4.19 1.93
C LEU A 238 -0.09 -3.21 3.09
N SER A 239 -1.26 -3.26 3.75
CA SER A 239 -1.54 -2.45 4.95
C SER A 239 -0.52 -2.69 6.06
N LEU A 240 -0.16 -3.94 6.32
CA LEU A 240 0.88 -4.29 7.30
C LEU A 240 2.27 -3.79 6.90
N ALA A 241 2.60 -3.82 5.61
CA ALA A 241 3.87 -3.29 5.12
C ALA A 241 3.93 -1.77 5.31
N CYS A 242 2.85 -1.05 4.98
CA CYS A 242 2.72 0.39 5.20
C CYS A 242 2.74 0.73 6.70
N ALA A 243 1.97 0.00 7.52
CA ALA A 243 1.95 0.14 8.97
C ALA A 243 3.36 -0.05 9.58
N PHE A 244 4.14 -1.02 9.09
CA PHE A 244 5.49 -1.26 9.55
C PHE A 244 6.48 -0.16 9.16
N ILE A 245 6.23 0.56 8.06
CA ILE A 245 7.00 1.76 7.69
C ILE A 245 6.75 2.85 8.74
N TRP A 246 5.49 3.17 9.04
CA TRP A 246 5.11 4.17 10.04
C TRP A 246 5.57 3.82 11.46
N LEU A 247 5.44 2.56 11.84
CA LEU A 247 5.83 2.10 13.17
C LEU A 247 7.33 2.36 13.47
N LYS A 248 8.17 2.47 12.44
CA LYS A 248 9.60 2.73 12.57
C LYS A 248 9.99 4.21 12.64
N LEU A 249 9.06 5.09 12.34
CA LEU A 249 9.21 6.52 12.53
C LEU A 249 9.02 6.88 14.01
#